data_7d92b2c7fcda3c83165f215cf4fc0c9d
#
_entry.id   7d92b2c7fcda3c83165f215cf4fc0c9d
#
_cell.length_a   1.000
_cell.length_b   1.000
_cell.length_c   1.000
_cell.angle_alpha   90.00
_cell.angle_beta   90.00
_cell.angle_gamma   90.00
#
_symmetry.space_group_name_H-M   'P 1'
#
loop_
_entity.id
_entity.type
_entity.pdbx_description
1 polymer ?
#
loop_
_entity_poly.entity_id
_entity_poly.type
_entity_poly.pdbx_seq_one_letter_code
_entity_poly.pdbx_strand_id
1 'polypeptide(L)'
;MYADSPEKLESATIKLRESSQTSYFSRVEAFLNRKEEWVLMFRTKVITRGHNTNNFAEASIRILKDIVLSRTKAFNVVALVESTAEVWELYFKSRILKHAHNRVPTHHLLYDSLLRKAPEGAEASVISLGDNCFSVPSFGENREVYDVCGDIGLCTCPAGCTGAFCKHQALVHKHFGGIFPNCPALTIADRHELGRLALGDACPGIEFFASFCDPIEVQNTSLKQA
;
A
#
# COMPACT_ATOMS: atom_id res chain seq x y z
N MET A 1 15.07 7.72 11.63
CA MET A 1 14.00 7.99 10.66
C MET A 1 12.70 7.28 10.98
N TYR A 2 12.76 6.04 11.44
CA TYR A 2 11.58 5.23 11.81
C TYR A 2 11.26 5.27 13.30
N ALA A 3 11.72 6.30 14.01
CA ALA A 3 11.35 6.48 15.41
C ALA A 3 9.85 6.79 15.48
N ASP A 4 9.14 5.96 16.22
CA ASP A 4 7.70 6.03 16.46
C ASP A 4 7.39 6.59 17.85
N SER A 5 8.44 6.80 18.67
CA SER A 5 8.32 7.41 20.00
C SER A 5 9.48 8.38 20.29
N PRO A 6 9.28 9.35 21.22
CA PRO A 6 10.33 10.29 21.65
C PRO A 6 11.58 9.60 22.15
N GLU A 7 11.43 8.54 22.94
CA GLU A 7 12.52 7.78 23.56
C GLU A 7 13.40 7.10 22.50
N LYS A 8 12.77 6.53 21.46
CA LYS A 8 13.50 5.93 20.34
C LYS A 8 14.25 6.98 19.53
N LEU A 9 13.65 8.16 19.34
CA LEU A 9 14.31 9.26 18.62
C LEU A 9 15.53 9.76 19.40
N GLU A 10 15.38 9.96 20.70
CA GLU A 10 16.46 10.42 21.58
C GLU A 10 17.61 9.39 21.64
N SER A 11 17.28 8.12 21.88
CA SER A 11 18.27 7.03 21.86
C SER A 11 19.04 6.96 20.53
N ALA A 12 18.35 7.07 19.40
CA ALA A 12 18.99 7.07 18.08
C ALA A 12 19.89 8.30 17.88
N THR A 13 19.47 9.46 18.38
CA THR A 13 20.26 10.71 18.30
C THR A 13 21.52 10.64 19.13
N ILE A 14 21.44 10.10 20.36
CA ILE A 14 22.61 9.89 21.24
C ILE A 14 23.60 8.95 20.56
N LYS A 15 23.15 7.77 20.12
CA LYS A 15 24.01 6.79 19.42
C LYS A 15 24.69 7.41 18.19
N LEU A 16 23.98 8.22 17.43
CA LEU A 16 24.53 8.88 16.26
C LEU A 16 25.60 9.92 16.65
N ARG A 17 25.37 10.66 17.72
CA ARG A 17 26.34 11.63 18.24
C ARG A 17 27.63 10.97 18.71
N GLU A 18 27.52 9.84 19.43
CA GLU A 18 28.65 9.09 19.94
C GLU A 18 29.47 8.39 18.84
N SER A 19 28.79 7.91 17.79
CA SER A 19 29.42 7.14 16.71
C SER A 19 29.95 7.98 15.55
N SER A 20 29.61 9.28 15.46
CA SER A 20 29.88 10.12 14.31
C SER A 20 31.02 11.12 14.56
N GLN A 21 31.74 11.45 13.49
CA GLN A 21 32.67 12.59 13.52
C GLN A 21 31.92 13.89 13.74
N THR A 22 32.50 14.83 14.48
CA THR A 22 31.89 16.13 14.83
C THR A 22 31.41 16.91 13.61
N SER A 23 32.20 16.93 12.52
CA SER A 23 31.83 17.59 11.28
C SER A 23 30.63 16.97 10.56
N TYR A 24 30.45 15.65 10.69
CA TYR A 24 29.28 14.95 10.15
C TYR A 24 28.06 15.22 11.02
N PHE A 25 28.21 15.14 12.35
CA PHE A 25 27.11 15.37 13.27
C PHE A 25 26.54 16.78 13.15
N SER A 26 27.36 17.82 12.93
CA SER A 26 26.87 19.19 12.73
C SER A 26 25.92 19.32 11.52
N ARG A 27 26.15 18.54 10.46
CA ARG A 27 25.24 18.47 9.31
C ARG A 27 23.94 17.72 9.66
N VAL A 28 24.05 16.65 10.43
CA VAL A 28 22.88 15.90 10.91
C VAL A 28 22.02 16.75 11.85
N GLU A 29 22.64 17.57 12.69
CA GLU A 29 21.95 18.48 13.59
C GLU A 29 21.05 19.46 12.84
N ALA A 30 21.46 19.95 11.68
CA ALA A 30 20.59 20.77 10.82
C ALA A 30 19.33 20.02 10.35
N PHE A 31 19.43 18.72 10.10
CA PHE A 31 18.25 17.89 9.81
C PHE A 31 17.41 17.62 11.06
N LEU A 32 18.04 17.39 12.22
CA LEU A 32 17.33 17.18 13.49
C LEU A 32 16.51 18.41 13.91
N ASN A 33 16.95 19.62 13.56
CA ASN A 33 16.18 20.84 13.78
C ASN A 33 14.88 20.88 12.98
N ARG A 34 14.79 20.08 11.91
CA ARG A 34 13.59 19.89 11.06
C ARG A 34 12.96 18.51 11.24
N LYS A 35 13.13 17.89 12.41
CA LYS A 35 12.67 16.52 12.69
C LYS A 35 11.17 16.33 12.47
N GLU A 36 10.37 17.36 12.67
CA GLU A 36 8.92 17.32 12.48
C GLU A 36 8.50 17.05 11.03
N GLU A 37 9.35 17.36 10.05
CA GLU A 37 9.07 17.16 8.63
C GLU A 37 9.30 15.72 8.16
N TRP A 38 10.20 14.96 8.81
CA TRP A 38 10.67 13.67 8.30
C TRP A 38 10.65 12.51 9.29
N VAL A 39 10.55 12.75 10.60
CA VAL A 39 10.44 11.67 11.58
C VAL A 39 9.02 11.13 11.63
N LEU A 40 8.88 9.80 11.65
CA LEU A 40 7.59 9.12 11.51
C LEU A 40 6.57 9.54 12.57
N MET A 41 7.00 9.70 13.82
CA MET A 41 6.11 10.07 14.93
C MET A 41 5.38 11.43 14.73
N PHE A 42 5.94 12.35 13.93
CA PHE A 42 5.28 13.64 13.65
C PHE A 42 4.35 13.59 12.43
N ARG A 43 4.35 12.48 11.67
CA ARG A 43 3.55 12.31 10.46
C ARG A 43 2.26 11.50 10.69
N THR A 44 1.75 11.46 11.91
CA THR A 44 0.56 10.68 12.29
C THR A 44 -0.72 11.10 11.56
N LYS A 45 -0.77 12.35 11.06
CA LYS A 45 -1.93 12.89 10.31
C LYS A 45 -1.82 12.69 8.79
N VAL A 46 -0.74 12.09 8.31
CA VAL A 46 -0.51 11.93 6.87
C VAL A 46 -0.83 10.49 6.46
N ILE A 47 -1.78 10.34 5.56
CA ILE A 47 -2.13 9.05 4.99
C ILE A 47 -1.05 8.67 3.96
N THR A 48 -0.08 7.87 4.39
CA THR A 48 1.04 7.42 3.54
C THR A 48 0.80 6.05 2.92
N ARG A 49 -0.30 5.37 3.27
CA ARG A 49 -0.61 3.99 2.85
C ARG A 49 0.54 3.00 3.15
N GLY A 50 1.29 3.24 4.24
CA GLY A 50 2.47 2.45 4.60
C GLY A 50 3.75 2.83 3.84
N HIS A 51 3.70 3.81 2.94
CA HIS A 51 4.85 4.26 2.16
C HIS A 51 5.51 5.46 2.81
N ASN A 52 6.48 5.21 3.67
CA ASN A 52 7.15 6.25 4.45
C ASN A 52 8.44 6.80 3.81
N THR A 53 8.73 6.38 2.58
CA THR A 53 9.96 6.74 1.85
C THR A 53 9.63 7.16 0.41
N ASN A 54 10.59 7.78 -0.27
CA ASN A 54 10.50 8.14 -1.69
C ASN A 54 10.90 7.00 -2.64
N ASN A 55 10.91 5.75 -2.18
CA ASN A 55 11.34 4.58 -2.96
C ASN A 55 10.65 4.48 -4.32
N PHE A 56 9.40 4.97 -4.45
CA PHE A 56 8.70 5.00 -5.74
C PHE A 56 9.37 5.94 -6.74
N ALA A 57 9.77 7.14 -6.29
CA ALA A 57 10.47 8.10 -7.16
C ALA A 57 11.83 7.53 -7.60
N GLU A 58 12.58 6.95 -6.66
CA GLU A 58 13.86 6.31 -6.95
C GLU A 58 13.71 5.13 -7.91
N ALA A 59 12.71 4.28 -7.71
CA ALA A 59 12.39 3.17 -8.61
C ALA A 59 11.99 3.67 -10.01
N SER A 60 11.20 4.74 -10.10
CA SER A 60 10.80 5.34 -11.38
C SER A 60 11.99 5.92 -12.13
N ILE A 61 12.89 6.63 -11.43
CA ILE A 61 14.13 7.15 -12.03
C ILE A 61 15.01 5.99 -12.52
N ARG A 62 15.08 4.88 -11.76
CA ARG A 62 15.84 3.71 -12.18
C ARG A 62 15.23 3.06 -13.44
N ILE A 63 13.90 2.92 -13.49
CA ILE A 63 13.20 2.41 -14.67
C ILE A 63 13.49 3.29 -15.89
N LEU A 64 13.40 4.61 -15.73
CA LEU A 64 13.74 5.56 -16.79
C LEU A 64 15.16 5.33 -17.30
N LYS A 65 16.14 5.28 -16.42
CA LYS A 65 17.55 5.12 -16.80
C LYS A 65 17.88 3.76 -17.39
N ASP A 66 17.38 2.69 -16.79
CA ASP A 66 17.81 1.32 -17.13
C ASP A 66 16.99 0.71 -18.26
N ILE A 67 15.70 1.02 -18.36
CA ILE A 67 14.79 0.42 -19.32
C ILE A 67 14.51 1.38 -20.47
N VAL A 68 14.01 2.58 -20.17
CA VAL A 68 13.59 3.53 -21.21
C VAL A 68 14.79 4.06 -21.99
N LEU A 69 15.83 4.50 -21.28
CA LEU A 69 17.04 5.08 -21.89
C LEU A 69 18.16 4.07 -22.09
N SER A 70 17.98 2.81 -21.68
CA SER A 70 19.00 1.73 -21.79
C SER A 70 20.39 2.17 -21.35
N ARG A 71 20.48 3.02 -20.31
CA ARG A 71 21.69 3.66 -19.77
C ARG A 71 22.46 4.52 -20.78
N THR A 72 21.86 4.91 -21.87
CA THR A 72 22.46 5.82 -22.85
C THR A 72 22.62 7.21 -22.24
N LYS A 73 23.81 7.81 -22.34
CA LYS A 73 24.14 9.07 -21.68
C LYS A 73 23.80 10.32 -22.51
N ALA A 74 23.55 10.16 -23.80
CA ALA A 74 23.24 11.26 -24.70
C ALA A 74 22.05 10.92 -25.58
N PHE A 75 21.00 11.70 -25.42
CA PHE A 75 19.84 11.68 -26.30
C PHE A 75 19.61 13.07 -26.86
N ASN A 76 19.23 13.15 -28.14
CA ASN A 76 18.60 14.38 -28.61
C ASN A 76 17.18 14.46 -28.03
N VAL A 77 16.61 15.65 -28.02
CA VAL A 77 15.29 15.90 -27.39
C VAL A 77 14.19 15.05 -28.05
N VAL A 78 14.23 14.85 -29.37
CA VAL A 78 13.24 14.05 -30.10
C VAL A 78 13.29 12.60 -29.64
N ALA A 79 14.46 11.98 -29.65
CA ALA A 79 14.65 10.60 -29.23
C ALA A 79 14.28 10.40 -27.73
N LEU A 80 14.54 11.40 -26.89
CA LEU A 80 14.12 11.36 -25.49
C LEU A 80 12.59 11.35 -25.34
N VAL A 81 11.90 12.21 -26.09
CA VAL A 81 10.43 12.28 -26.09
C VAL A 81 9.83 10.96 -26.63
N GLU A 82 10.32 10.44 -27.75
CA GLU A 82 9.90 9.16 -28.30
C GLU A 82 10.10 8.01 -27.32
N SER A 83 11.30 7.87 -26.77
CA SER A 83 11.59 6.82 -25.77
C SER A 83 10.70 6.93 -24.54
N THR A 84 10.40 8.15 -24.10
CA THR A 84 9.51 8.36 -22.96
C THR A 84 8.06 8.04 -23.32
N ALA A 85 7.58 8.47 -24.49
CA ALA A 85 6.20 8.22 -24.91
C ALA A 85 5.95 6.74 -25.22
N GLU A 86 6.85 6.08 -25.93
CA GLU A 86 6.63 4.71 -26.38
C GLU A 86 7.08 3.66 -25.38
N VAL A 87 8.36 3.70 -24.97
CA VAL A 87 8.94 2.63 -24.15
C VAL A 87 8.43 2.69 -22.71
N TRP A 88 8.32 3.87 -22.14
CA TRP A 88 7.80 4.03 -20.76
C TRP A 88 6.32 3.68 -20.70
N GLU A 89 5.53 4.16 -21.64
CA GLU A 89 4.11 3.86 -21.69
C GLU A 89 3.87 2.35 -21.84
N LEU A 90 4.55 1.69 -22.78
CA LEU A 90 4.47 0.24 -22.97
C LEU A 90 4.90 -0.54 -21.71
N TYR A 91 5.92 -0.07 -21.01
CA TYR A 91 6.37 -0.69 -19.76
C TYR A 91 5.28 -0.66 -18.70
N PHE A 92 4.65 0.49 -18.47
CA PHE A 92 3.61 0.60 -17.46
C PHE A 92 2.30 -0.08 -17.89
N LYS A 93 1.90 0.00 -19.14
CA LYS A 93 0.77 -0.76 -19.70
C LYS A 93 0.95 -2.26 -19.45
N SER A 94 2.11 -2.79 -19.77
CA SER A 94 2.43 -4.21 -19.54
C SER A 94 2.34 -4.58 -18.05
N ARG A 95 2.79 -3.72 -17.15
CA ARG A 95 2.69 -3.95 -15.70
C ARG A 95 1.26 -3.93 -15.22
N ILE A 96 0.47 -2.95 -15.62
CA ILE A 96 -0.95 -2.84 -15.27
C ILE A 96 -1.70 -4.09 -15.73
N LEU A 97 -1.47 -4.54 -16.97
CA LEU A 97 -2.09 -5.75 -17.51
C LEU A 97 -1.70 -7.02 -16.74
N LYS A 98 -0.48 -7.12 -16.22
CA LYS A 98 -0.10 -8.24 -15.36
C LYS A 98 -0.96 -8.31 -14.09
N HIS A 99 -1.31 -7.18 -13.52
CA HIS A 99 -2.22 -7.11 -12.36
C HIS A 99 -3.67 -7.40 -12.80
N ALA A 100 -4.14 -6.80 -13.88
CA ALA A 100 -5.48 -7.06 -14.44
C ALA A 100 -5.71 -8.56 -14.72
N HIS A 101 -4.70 -9.25 -15.26
CA HIS A 101 -4.77 -10.67 -15.61
C HIS A 101 -4.30 -11.63 -14.48
N ASN A 102 -4.24 -11.16 -13.24
CA ASN A 102 -3.83 -11.95 -12.07
C ASN A 102 -2.47 -12.68 -12.22
N ARG A 103 -1.53 -12.12 -12.99
CA ARG A 103 -0.19 -12.70 -13.18
C ARG A 103 0.83 -12.31 -12.11
N VAL A 104 0.41 -11.53 -11.11
CA VAL A 104 1.26 -11.07 -10.00
C VAL A 104 0.61 -11.47 -8.69
N PRO A 105 1.02 -12.59 -8.08
CA PRO A 105 0.37 -13.15 -6.89
C PRO A 105 0.63 -12.36 -5.59
N THR A 106 1.46 -11.30 -5.65
CA THR A 106 1.93 -10.57 -4.45
C THR A 106 0.78 -9.99 -3.61
N HIS A 107 -0.32 -9.60 -4.24
CA HIS A 107 -1.47 -9.02 -3.55
C HIS A 107 -2.18 -10.06 -2.67
N HIS A 108 -2.41 -11.26 -3.21
CA HIS A 108 -3.05 -12.35 -2.49
C HIS A 108 -2.18 -12.84 -1.35
N LEU A 109 -0.86 -12.99 -1.58
CA LEU A 109 0.09 -13.37 -0.55
C LEU A 109 0.10 -12.37 0.62
N LEU A 110 0.01 -11.08 0.33
CA LEU A 110 -0.09 -10.06 1.38
C LEU A 110 -1.41 -10.19 2.14
N TYR A 111 -2.54 -10.26 1.44
CA TYR A 111 -3.86 -10.41 2.03
C TYR A 111 -3.94 -11.64 2.94
N ASP A 112 -3.53 -12.80 2.44
CA ASP A 112 -3.49 -14.05 3.20
C ASP A 112 -2.56 -13.98 4.41
N SER A 113 -1.42 -13.32 4.25
CA SER A 113 -0.48 -13.13 5.37
C SER A 113 -1.06 -12.30 6.50
N LEU A 114 -1.92 -11.33 6.17
CA LEU A 114 -2.60 -10.50 7.15
C LEU A 114 -3.74 -11.27 7.83
N LEU A 115 -4.50 -12.05 7.07
CA LEU A 115 -5.57 -12.90 7.62
C LEU A 115 -5.03 -13.93 8.61
N ARG A 116 -3.90 -14.58 8.30
CA ARG A 116 -3.25 -15.54 9.21
C ARG A 116 -2.82 -14.96 10.56
N LYS A 117 -2.76 -13.63 10.69
CA LYS A 117 -2.46 -12.96 11.96
C LYS A 117 -3.70 -12.77 12.84
N ALA A 118 -4.88 -13.01 12.33
CA ALA A 118 -6.11 -12.99 13.11
C ALA A 118 -6.33 -14.40 13.72
N PRO A 119 -6.68 -14.51 15.01
CA PRO A 119 -7.05 -15.77 15.63
C PRO A 119 -8.31 -16.34 14.99
N GLU A 120 -8.48 -17.66 15.04
CA GLU A 120 -9.73 -18.31 14.66
C GLU A 120 -10.88 -17.83 15.55
N GLY A 121 -12.03 -17.52 14.94
CA GLY A 121 -13.20 -17.02 15.66
C GLY A 121 -13.12 -15.53 16.05
N ALA A 122 -12.07 -14.81 15.67
CA ALA A 122 -11.92 -13.39 15.99
C ALA A 122 -13.06 -12.51 15.42
N GLU A 123 -13.69 -12.95 14.34
CA GLU A 123 -14.83 -12.29 13.72
C GLU A 123 -16.04 -12.16 14.66
N ALA A 124 -16.23 -13.11 15.59
CA ALA A 124 -17.32 -13.08 16.58
C ALA A 124 -17.21 -11.90 17.56
N SER A 125 -16.02 -11.33 17.69
CA SER A 125 -15.77 -10.18 18.57
C SER A 125 -15.81 -8.83 17.84
N VAL A 126 -16.06 -8.82 16.54
CA VAL A 126 -16.18 -7.60 15.73
C VAL A 126 -17.59 -7.03 15.89
N ILE A 127 -17.67 -5.74 16.18
CA ILE A 127 -18.94 -5.03 16.31
C ILE A 127 -19.09 -4.09 15.11
N SER A 128 -20.16 -4.27 14.33
CA SER A 128 -20.52 -3.32 13.27
C SER A 128 -21.14 -2.06 13.88
N LEU A 129 -20.61 -0.91 13.51
CA LEU A 129 -21.10 0.40 13.96
C LEU A 129 -21.99 1.08 12.92
N GLY A 130 -22.21 0.45 11.76
CA GLY A 130 -22.89 1.05 10.60
C GLY A 130 -21.92 1.79 9.67
N ASP A 131 -22.40 2.21 8.49
CA ASP A 131 -21.66 3.00 7.51
C ASP A 131 -20.24 2.48 7.20
N ASN A 132 -20.13 1.16 7.01
CA ASN A 132 -18.85 0.47 6.77
C ASN A 132 -17.76 0.75 7.84
N CYS A 133 -18.22 1.03 9.10
CA CYS A 133 -17.36 1.22 10.26
C CYS A 133 -17.53 0.07 11.25
N PHE A 134 -16.42 -0.35 11.85
CA PHE A 134 -16.36 -1.54 12.72
C PHE A 134 -15.44 -1.28 13.91
N SER A 135 -15.79 -1.88 15.05
CA SER A 135 -14.96 -1.92 16.23
C SER A 135 -14.35 -3.32 16.36
N VAL A 136 -13.03 -3.41 16.36
CA VAL A 136 -12.28 -4.67 16.29
C VAL A 136 -11.30 -4.76 17.45
N PRO A 137 -11.39 -5.78 18.32
CA PRO A 137 -10.44 -5.94 19.42
C PRO A 137 -9.03 -6.28 18.93
N SER A 138 -8.04 -5.87 19.69
CA SER A 138 -6.64 -6.24 19.47
C SER A 138 -6.47 -7.75 19.56
N PHE A 139 -5.63 -8.31 18.67
CA PHE A 139 -5.26 -9.73 18.72
C PHE A 139 -4.01 -9.99 19.57
N GLY A 140 -3.52 -9.00 20.31
CA GLY A 140 -2.40 -9.12 21.24
C GLY A 140 -2.86 -9.17 22.70
N GLU A 141 -1.88 -9.18 23.61
CA GLU A 141 -2.11 -9.19 25.06
C GLU A 141 -2.80 -7.91 25.56
N ASN A 142 -2.62 -6.80 24.85
CA ASN A 142 -3.30 -5.54 25.14
C ASN A 142 -4.75 -5.65 24.71
N ARG A 143 -5.68 -5.46 25.64
CA ARG A 143 -7.14 -5.44 25.39
C ARG A 143 -7.59 -4.13 24.73
N GLU A 144 -6.81 -3.61 23.81
CA GLU A 144 -7.17 -2.42 23.05
C GLU A 144 -8.23 -2.75 22.01
N VAL A 145 -9.06 -1.78 21.69
CA VAL A 145 -10.07 -1.86 20.63
C VAL A 145 -9.71 -0.86 19.56
N TYR A 146 -9.80 -1.26 18.32
CA TYR A 146 -9.47 -0.42 17.17
C TYR A 146 -10.69 -0.19 16.31
N ASP A 147 -10.86 1.06 15.89
CA ASP A 147 -11.92 1.42 14.94
C ASP A 147 -11.41 1.26 13.51
N VAL A 148 -12.20 0.56 12.70
CA VAL A 148 -11.95 0.33 11.28
C VAL A 148 -12.99 1.08 10.48
N CYS A 149 -12.57 1.96 9.59
CA CYS A 149 -13.39 2.70 8.64
C CYS A 149 -13.08 2.19 7.23
N GLY A 150 -13.98 1.38 6.66
CA GLY A 150 -13.78 0.76 5.35
C GLY A 150 -13.73 1.77 4.22
N ASP A 151 -14.63 2.75 4.20
CA ASP A 151 -14.78 3.72 3.09
C ASP A 151 -13.51 4.49 2.78
N ILE A 152 -12.72 4.83 3.80
CA ILE A 152 -11.45 5.54 3.65
C ILE A 152 -10.23 4.63 3.80
N GLY A 153 -10.45 3.35 4.17
CA GLY A 153 -9.37 2.38 4.37
C GLY A 153 -8.46 2.73 5.53
N LEU A 154 -9.03 3.16 6.66
CA LEU A 154 -8.29 3.49 7.89
C LEU A 154 -8.62 2.52 9.02
N CYS A 155 -7.65 2.32 9.89
CA CYS A 155 -7.81 1.65 11.17
C CYS A 155 -6.97 2.39 12.21
N THR A 156 -7.48 2.55 13.41
CA THR A 156 -6.76 3.27 14.49
C THR A 156 -5.55 2.50 15.04
N CYS A 157 -5.32 1.25 14.62
CA CYS A 157 -4.14 0.49 15.02
C CYS A 157 -2.83 1.09 14.45
N PRO A 158 -1.66 0.79 15.05
CA PRO A 158 -0.38 1.37 14.63
C PRO A 158 -0.03 1.17 13.14
N ALA A 159 -0.47 0.07 12.53
CA ALA A 159 -0.27 -0.18 11.10
C ALA A 159 -1.30 0.55 10.23
N GLY A 160 -2.56 0.58 10.67
CA GLY A 160 -3.68 1.12 9.89
C GLY A 160 -3.86 2.63 9.97
N CYS A 161 -3.31 3.29 11.00
CA CYS A 161 -3.46 4.74 11.20
C CYS A 161 -2.82 5.57 10.07
N THR A 162 -1.86 5.02 9.34
CA THR A 162 -1.26 5.63 8.15
C THR A 162 -1.98 5.28 6.85
N GLY A 163 -3.11 4.56 6.93
CA GLY A 163 -3.86 4.08 5.77
C GLY A 163 -3.31 2.81 5.13
N ALA A 164 -2.32 2.15 5.74
CA ALA A 164 -1.90 0.82 5.30
C ALA A 164 -2.98 -0.22 5.59
N PHE A 165 -3.18 -1.16 4.68
CA PHE A 165 -4.11 -2.28 4.91
C PHE A 165 -3.55 -3.19 6.00
N CYS A 166 -4.31 -3.39 7.06
CA CYS A 166 -3.86 -4.09 8.26
C CYS A 166 -4.67 -5.37 8.52
N LYS A 167 -4.23 -6.19 9.49
CA LYS A 167 -4.90 -7.44 9.87
C LYS A 167 -6.36 -7.25 10.33
N HIS A 168 -6.69 -6.11 10.97
CA HIS A 168 -8.05 -5.82 11.41
C HIS A 168 -8.96 -5.51 10.21
N GLN A 169 -8.47 -4.73 9.24
CA GLN A 169 -9.18 -4.49 7.98
C GLN A 169 -9.34 -5.78 7.18
N ALA A 170 -8.31 -6.65 7.14
CA ALA A 170 -8.39 -7.93 6.45
C ALA A 170 -9.48 -8.84 7.06
N LEU A 171 -9.58 -8.90 8.39
CA LEU A 171 -10.61 -9.67 9.08
C LEU A 171 -12.01 -9.15 8.75
N VAL A 172 -12.22 -7.84 8.84
CA VAL A 172 -13.50 -7.20 8.52
C VAL A 172 -13.86 -7.46 7.07
N HIS A 173 -12.95 -7.21 6.13
CA HIS A 173 -13.19 -7.41 4.70
C HIS A 173 -13.57 -8.86 4.38
N LYS A 174 -12.93 -9.84 5.00
CA LYS A 174 -13.22 -11.26 4.78
C LYS A 174 -14.63 -11.67 5.25
N HIS A 175 -15.04 -11.22 6.45
CA HIS A 175 -16.25 -11.74 7.11
C HIS A 175 -17.47 -10.85 6.92
N PHE A 176 -17.29 -9.55 6.75
CA PHE A 176 -18.36 -8.58 6.61
C PHE A 176 -18.43 -7.96 5.21
N GLY A 177 -17.40 -8.16 4.40
CA GLY A 177 -17.29 -7.51 3.07
C GLY A 177 -17.05 -6.01 3.19
N GLY A 178 -17.60 -5.26 2.23
CA GLY A 178 -17.45 -3.81 2.17
C GLY A 178 -16.37 -3.34 1.21
N ILE A 179 -16.32 -2.03 1.00
CA ILE A 179 -15.34 -1.38 0.13
C ILE A 179 -14.14 -0.96 0.98
N PHE A 180 -12.96 -1.37 0.59
CA PHE A 180 -11.70 -0.96 1.22
C PHE A 180 -10.75 -0.47 0.12
N PRO A 181 -10.61 0.85 -0.09
CA PRO A 181 -9.81 1.42 -1.18
C PRO A 181 -8.32 1.08 -1.10
N ASN A 182 -7.85 0.60 0.05
CA ASN A 182 -6.48 0.15 0.27
C ASN A 182 -6.35 -1.38 0.32
N CYS A 183 -7.41 -2.13 0.03
CA CYS A 183 -7.36 -3.59 0.01
C CYS A 183 -6.40 -4.07 -1.09
N PRO A 184 -5.46 -4.97 -0.78
CA PRO A 184 -4.56 -5.51 -1.80
C PRO A 184 -5.24 -6.53 -2.74
N ALA A 185 -6.36 -7.12 -2.34
CA ALA A 185 -7.14 -8.00 -3.21
C ALA A 185 -7.90 -7.17 -4.25
N LEU A 186 -7.75 -7.55 -5.53
CA LEU A 186 -8.42 -6.86 -6.65
C LEU A 186 -9.71 -7.59 -7.01
N THR A 187 -10.81 -6.87 -7.05
CA THR A 187 -12.10 -7.36 -7.54
C THR A 187 -12.11 -7.49 -9.07
N ILE A 188 -13.15 -8.14 -9.63
CA ILE A 188 -13.37 -8.19 -11.08
C ILE A 188 -13.47 -6.78 -11.66
N ALA A 189 -14.18 -5.89 -10.97
CA ALA A 189 -14.34 -4.50 -11.38
C ALA A 189 -13.00 -3.75 -11.40
N ASP A 190 -12.17 -3.92 -10.37
CA ASP A 190 -10.84 -3.32 -10.32
C ASP A 190 -9.95 -3.83 -11.46
N ARG A 191 -10.00 -5.13 -11.77
CA ARG A 191 -9.25 -5.73 -12.87
C ARG A 191 -9.69 -5.18 -14.23
N HIS A 192 -11.00 -5.05 -14.44
CA HIS A 192 -11.56 -4.45 -15.65
C HIS A 192 -11.12 -2.99 -15.78
N GLU A 193 -11.16 -2.21 -14.69
CA GLU A 193 -10.70 -0.81 -14.71
C GLU A 193 -9.20 -0.68 -14.99
N LEU A 194 -8.37 -1.56 -14.43
CA LEU A 194 -6.96 -1.66 -14.79
C LEU A 194 -6.77 -2.01 -16.29
N GLY A 195 -7.61 -2.91 -16.82
CA GLY A 195 -7.64 -3.23 -18.25
C GLY A 195 -8.00 -2.01 -19.10
N ARG A 196 -9.03 -1.25 -18.72
CA ARG A 196 -9.44 -0.02 -19.42
C ARG A 196 -8.33 1.04 -19.38
N LEU A 197 -7.67 1.21 -18.24
CA LEU A 197 -6.55 2.14 -18.11
C LEU A 197 -5.39 1.78 -19.05
N ALA A 198 -5.12 0.49 -19.25
CA ALA A 198 -4.02 0.04 -20.09
C ALA A 198 -4.35 -0.02 -21.59
N LEU A 199 -5.57 -0.38 -21.96
CA LEU A 199 -5.98 -0.69 -23.35
C LEU A 199 -6.95 0.34 -23.96
N GLY A 200 -7.52 1.24 -23.15
CA GLY A 200 -8.52 2.18 -23.62
C GLY A 200 -9.74 1.46 -24.22
N ASP A 201 -10.15 1.89 -25.40
CA ASP A 201 -11.31 1.34 -26.13
C ASP A 201 -11.12 -0.11 -26.59
N ALA A 202 -9.88 -0.62 -26.63
CA ALA A 202 -9.58 -2.01 -26.94
C ALA A 202 -9.71 -2.96 -25.74
N CYS A 203 -10.16 -2.47 -24.59
CA CYS A 203 -10.33 -3.29 -23.39
C CYS A 203 -11.49 -4.28 -23.58
N PRO A 204 -11.27 -5.59 -23.28
CA PRO A 204 -12.36 -6.56 -23.25
C PRO A 204 -13.44 -6.21 -22.22
N GLY A 205 -14.64 -6.78 -22.39
CA GLY A 205 -15.71 -6.65 -21.40
C GLY A 205 -15.35 -7.25 -20.04
N ILE A 206 -16.12 -6.88 -19.02
CA ILE A 206 -15.87 -7.28 -17.61
C ILE A 206 -15.88 -8.81 -17.44
N GLU A 207 -16.62 -9.55 -18.26
CA GLU A 207 -16.73 -11.01 -18.24
C GLU A 207 -15.38 -11.69 -18.50
N PHE A 208 -14.53 -11.06 -19.33
CA PHE A 208 -13.17 -11.57 -19.57
C PHE A 208 -12.34 -11.61 -18.30
N PHE A 209 -12.49 -10.61 -17.44
CA PHE A 209 -11.74 -10.52 -16.18
C PHE A 209 -12.27 -11.43 -15.08
N ALA A 210 -13.53 -11.89 -15.18
CA ALA A 210 -14.11 -12.86 -14.27
C ALA A 210 -13.34 -14.20 -14.29
N SER A 211 -12.73 -14.56 -15.40
CA SER A 211 -11.92 -15.78 -15.52
C SER A 211 -10.61 -15.76 -14.73
N PHE A 212 -10.18 -14.58 -14.25
CA PHE A 212 -8.94 -14.41 -13.49
C PHE A 212 -9.18 -14.26 -11.98
N CYS A 213 -10.43 -14.44 -11.53
CA CYS A 213 -10.76 -14.31 -10.11
C CYS A 213 -10.31 -15.52 -9.31
N ASP A 214 -9.88 -15.28 -8.08
CA ASP A 214 -9.63 -16.34 -7.13
C ASP A 214 -10.95 -16.96 -6.62
N PRO A 215 -10.92 -18.23 -6.22
CA PRO A 215 -12.11 -18.93 -5.67
C PRO A 215 -12.75 -18.23 -4.47
N ILE A 216 -12.00 -17.38 -3.76
CA ILE A 216 -12.45 -16.61 -2.59
C ILE A 216 -13.46 -15.52 -2.99
N GLU A 217 -13.35 -14.93 -4.17
CA GLU A 217 -14.27 -13.87 -4.64
C GLU A 217 -15.65 -14.40 -5.02
N VAL A 218 -15.75 -15.66 -5.46
CA VAL A 218 -17.01 -16.29 -5.87
C VAL A 218 -17.97 -16.45 -4.69
N GLN A 219 -17.47 -16.66 -3.47
CA GLN A 219 -18.32 -16.83 -2.28
C GLN A 219 -19.01 -15.53 -1.83
N ASN A 220 -18.39 -14.38 -2.04
CA ASN A 220 -18.95 -13.07 -1.64
C ASN A 220 -20.04 -12.55 -2.60
N THR A 221 -20.07 -13.02 -3.84
CA THR A 221 -21.08 -12.59 -4.83
C THR A 221 -22.41 -13.33 -4.62
N SER A 222 -22.37 -14.57 -4.11
CA SER A 222 -23.56 -15.39 -3.84
C SER A 222 -24.36 -14.92 -2.62
N LEU A 223 -23.74 -14.20 -1.68
CA LEU A 223 -24.38 -13.69 -0.46
C LEU A 223 -25.14 -12.35 -0.66
N LYS A 224 -24.98 -11.70 -1.83
CA LYS A 224 -25.68 -10.44 -2.16
C LYS A 224 -26.97 -10.62 -2.97
N GLN A 225 -27.37 -11.87 -3.25
CA GLN A 225 -28.61 -12.21 -3.99
C GLN A 225 -29.66 -12.96 -3.16
N ALA A 226 -29.50 -12.99 -1.83
CA ALA A 226 -30.51 -13.57 -0.92
C ALA A 226 -31.14 -12.50 -0.03
#